data_d2638d9430d135c7cacdf3be826f0f7f
#
_entry.id   d2638d9430d135c7cacdf3be826f0f7f
#
_cell.length_a   1.000
_cell.length_b   1.000
_cell.length_c   1.000
_cell.angle_alpha   90.00
_cell.angle_beta   90.00
_cell.angle_gamma   90.00
#
_symmetry.space_group_name_H-M   'P 1'
#
loop_
_entity.id
_entity.type
_entity.pdbx_description
1 polymer ?
#
loop_
_entity_poly.entity_id
_entity_poly.type
_entity_poly.pdbx_seq_one_letter_code
_entity_poly.pdbx_strand_id
1 'polypeptide(L)'
;MRSNDDHKFIDDPEGLYLSEVLKIPPLSPDEEIRCLQHVRAGDEQAEPARKRLVEAHLNLVVSIAERNRNDQIHFLDLIVKGNDGLMGAVQSFGDSGEDSFSAYATACIERAIA
;
A
#
# COMPACT_ATOMS: atom_id res chain seq x y z
N MET A 1 28.38 -17.34 -11.46
CA MET A 1 28.28 -16.09 -11.18
C MET A 1 26.96 -15.55 -11.07
N ARG A 2 26.11 -15.72 -12.02
CA ARG A 2 24.86 -15.29 -11.88
C ARG A 2 24.18 -15.73 -10.68
N SER A 3 24.54 -16.80 -10.13
CA SER A 3 23.92 -17.31 -8.94
C SER A 3 24.09 -16.36 -7.76
N ASN A 4 25.08 -15.49 -7.76
CA ASN A 4 25.25 -14.53 -6.70
C ASN A 4 24.12 -13.51 -6.65
N ASP A 5 23.65 -13.09 -7.82
CA ASP A 5 22.54 -12.16 -7.89
C ASP A 5 21.26 -12.80 -7.40
N ASP A 6 21.04 -14.07 -7.76
CA ASP A 6 19.88 -14.80 -7.29
C ASP A 6 19.92 -14.95 -5.78
N HIS A 7 21.10 -15.27 -5.23
CA HIS A 7 21.26 -15.37 -3.81
C HIS A 7 20.96 -14.07 -3.10
N LYS A 8 21.41 -12.96 -3.70
CA LYS A 8 21.20 -11.67 -3.12
C LYS A 8 19.74 -11.34 -2.95
N PHE A 9 18.91 -11.67 -3.94
CA PHE A 9 17.48 -11.44 -3.85
C PHE A 9 16.84 -12.33 -2.80
N ILE A 10 17.27 -13.58 -2.73
CA ILE A 10 16.72 -14.52 -1.77
C ILE A 10 17.04 -14.10 -0.34
N ASP A 11 18.25 -13.56 -0.14
CA ASP A 11 18.73 -13.19 1.18
C ASP A 11 18.38 -11.78 1.60
N ASP A 12 17.70 -11.03 0.72
CA ASP A 12 17.37 -9.63 0.98
C ASP A 12 15.85 -9.46 1.08
N PRO A 13 15.30 -9.51 2.31
CA PRO A 13 13.85 -9.39 2.48
C PRO A 13 13.28 -8.08 1.92
N GLU A 14 14.02 -6.98 2.02
CA GLU A 14 13.56 -5.71 1.46
C GLU A 14 13.46 -5.79 -0.05
N GLY A 15 14.52 -6.28 -0.71
CA GLY A 15 14.53 -6.40 -2.15
C GLY A 15 13.45 -7.32 -2.65
N LEU A 16 13.22 -8.42 -1.95
CA LEU A 16 12.18 -9.36 -2.33
C LEU A 16 10.81 -8.73 -2.23
N TYR A 17 10.53 -8.03 -1.14
CA TYR A 17 9.24 -7.36 -0.95
C TYR A 17 9.02 -6.32 -2.04
N LEU A 18 10.03 -5.48 -2.30
CA LEU A 18 9.92 -4.44 -3.32
C LEU A 18 9.66 -5.03 -4.69
N SER A 19 10.35 -6.12 -5.00
CA SER A 19 10.17 -6.82 -6.26
C SER A 19 8.73 -7.31 -6.43
N GLU A 20 8.14 -7.86 -5.37
CA GLU A 20 6.76 -8.34 -5.42
C GLU A 20 5.77 -7.20 -5.59
N VAL A 21 5.99 -6.10 -4.87
CA VAL A 21 5.10 -4.94 -4.97
C VAL A 21 5.10 -4.38 -6.40
N LEU A 22 6.27 -4.33 -7.03
CA LEU A 22 6.37 -3.79 -8.39
C LEU A 22 5.63 -4.62 -9.43
N LYS A 23 5.33 -5.87 -9.13
CA LYS A 23 4.60 -6.74 -10.05
C LYS A 23 3.10 -6.52 -10.00
N ILE A 24 2.60 -5.84 -8.98
CA ILE A 24 1.16 -5.65 -8.82
C ILE A 24 0.68 -4.59 -9.80
N PRO A 25 -0.30 -4.90 -10.66
CA PRO A 25 -0.78 -3.90 -11.60
C PRO A 25 -1.57 -2.80 -10.90
N PRO A 26 -1.48 -1.58 -11.40
CA PRO A 26 -2.26 -0.48 -10.81
C PRO A 26 -3.73 -0.63 -11.17
N LEU A 27 -4.58 0.07 -10.45
CA LEU A 27 -5.99 0.20 -10.79
C LEU A 27 -6.15 1.35 -11.76
N SER A 28 -7.02 1.18 -12.75
CA SER A 28 -7.45 2.31 -13.55
C SER A 28 -8.35 3.20 -12.70
N PRO A 29 -8.56 4.47 -13.08
CA PRO A 29 -9.47 5.34 -12.34
C PRO A 29 -10.87 4.77 -12.19
N ASP A 30 -11.41 4.14 -13.25
CA ASP A 30 -12.74 3.55 -13.19
C ASP A 30 -12.79 2.35 -12.26
N GLU A 31 -11.75 1.52 -12.28
CA GLU A 31 -11.67 0.37 -11.39
C GLU A 31 -11.59 0.82 -9.93
N GLU A 32 -10.83 1.88 -9.68
CA GLU A 32 -10.70 2.40 -8.32
C GLU A 32 -12.05 2.89 -7.81
N ILE A 33 -12.78 3.63 -8.64
CA ILE A 33 -14.11 4.12 -8.27
C ILE A 33 -15.03 2.96 -7.94
N ARG A 34 -15.03 1.91 -8.78
CA ARG A 34 -15.88 0.74 -8.53
C ARG A 34 -15.52 0.05 -7.22
N CYS A 35 -14.23 -0.09 -6.95
CA CYS A 35 -13.79 -0.70 -5.69
C CYS A 35 -14.26 0.11 -4.49
N LEU A 36 -14.13 1.44 -4.56
CA LEU A 36 -14.55 2.31 -3.48
C LEU A 36 -16.06 2.22 -3.26
N GLN A 37 -16.83 2.11 -4.34
CA GLN A 37 -18.27 1.96 -4.24
C GLN A 37 -18.66 0.65 -3.56
N HIS A 38 -18.00 -0.45 -3.88
CA HIS A 38 -18.26 -1.74 -3.24
C HIS A 38 -17.91 -1.71 -1.75
N VAL A 39 -16.79 -1.10 -1.41
CA VAL A 39 -16.39 -0.99 -0.01
C VAL A 39 -17.44 -0.19 0.76
N ARG A 40 -17.89 0.92 0.18
CA ARG A 40 -18.87 1.76 0.84
C ARG A 40 -20.21 1.06 1.00
N ALA A 41 -20.62 0.31 -0.02
CA ALA A 41 -21.89 -0.42 0.02
C ALA A 41 -21.87 -1.61 0.97
N GLY A 42 -20.68 -2.16 1.25
CA GLY A 42 -20.56 -3.34 2.10
C GLY A 42 -21.19 -4.57 1.47
N ASP A 43 -21.21 -4.63 0.15
CA ASP A 43 -21.83 -5.76 -0.56
C ASP A 43 -20.85 -6.95 -0.67
N GLU A 44 -21.23 -7.95 -1.46
CA GLU A 44 -20.43 -9.17 -1.61
C GLU A 44 -19.05 -8.90 -2.19
N GLN A 45 -18.89 -7.79 -2.90
CA GLN A 45 -17.63 -7.44 -3.51
C GLN A 45 -16.78 -6.55 -2.61
N ALA A 46 -17.26 -6.20 -1.43
CA ALA A 46 -16.56 -5.26 -0.55
C ALA A 46 -15.20 -5.79 -0.12
N GLU A 47 -15.12 -7.06 0.30
CA GLU A 47 -13.84 -7.63 0.73
C GLU A 47 -12.83 -7.75 -0.40
N PRO A 48 -13.17 -8.33 -1.56
CA PRO A 48 -12.24 -8.32 -2.68
C PRO A 48 -11.83 -6.92 -3.11
N ALA A 49 -12.78 -5.97 -3.07
CA ALA A 49 -12.50 -4.58 -3.46
C ALA A 49 -11.52 -3.94 -2.47
N ARG A 50 -11.72 -4.18 -1.18
CA ARG A 50 -10.84 -3.65 -0.14
C ARG A 50 -9.41 -4.18 -0.34
N LYS A 51 -9.29 -5.47 -0.56
CA LYS A 51 -8.01 -6.10 -0.81
C LYS A 51 -7.34 -5.52 -2.04
N ARG A 52 -8.10 -5.33 -3.11
CA ARG A 52 -7.56 -4.81 -4.37
C ARG A 52 -7.07 -3.37 -4.21
N LEU A 53 -7.82 -2.56 -3.46
CA LEU A 53 -7.41 -1.18 -3.19
C LEU A 53 -6.10 -1.14 -2.42
N VAL A 54 -5.97 -1.99 -1.40
CA VAL A 54 -4.73 -2.05 -0.62
C VAL A 54 -3.57 -2.47 -1.52
N GLU A 55 -3.73 -3.55 -2.27
CA GLU A 55 -2.67 -4.06 -3.13
C GLU A 55 -2.22 -3.03 -4.16
N ALA A 56 -3.16 -2.32 -4.75
CA ALA A 56 -2.84 -1.35 -5.79
C ALA A 56 -2.11 -0.12 -5.25
N HIS A 57 -2.15 0.10 -3.95
CA HIS A 57 -1.51 1.26 -3.32
C HIS A 57 -0.30 0.90 -2.47
N LEU A 58 0.16 -0.35 -2.50
CA LEU A 58 1.36 -0.73 -1.76
C LEU A 58 2.59 0.05 -2.22
N ASN A 59 2.65 0.38 -3.50
CA ASN A 59 3.72 1.20 -4.03
C ASN A 59 3.79 2.57 -3.37
N LEU A 60 2.63 3.13 -3.07
CA LEU A 60 2.54 4.42 -2.39
C LEU A 60 3.14 4.32 -0.98
N VAL A 61 2.83 3.22 -0.28
CA VAL A 61 3.39 2.97 1.05
C VAL A 61 4.92 2.90 0.97
N VAL A 62 5.43 2.16 -0.03
CA VAL A 62 6.88 2.03 -0.22
C VAL A 62 7.52 3.39 -0.44
N SER A 63 6.93 4.23 -1.30
CA SER A 63 7.48 5.56 -1.58
C SER A 63 7.56 6.42 -0.33
N ILE A 64 6.51 6.39 0.47
CA ILE A 64 6.46 7.20 1.69
C ILE A 64 7.45 6.66 2.72
N ALA A 65 7.54 5.34 2.86
CA ALA A 65 8.48 4.72 3.78
C ALA A 65 9.92 5.05 3.40
N GLU A 66 10.23 5.06 2.09
CA GLU A 66 11.57 5.41 1.63
C GLU A 66 11.97 6.81 2.06
N ARG A 67 11.05 7.76 1.96
CA ARG A 67 11.32 9.13 2.35
C ARG A 67 11.50 9.30 3.86
N ASN A 68 11.09 8.30 4.62
CA ASN A 68 11.14 8.34 6.08
C ASN A 68 12.17 7.37 6.68
N ARG A 69 13.05 6.80 5.85
CA ARG A 69 14.09 5.92 6.35
C ARG A 69 14.94 6.64 7.37
N ASN A 70 15.31 5.91 8.41
CA ASN A 70 16.22 6.43 9.41
C ASN A 70 16.95 5.25 10.05
N ASP A 71 17.91 5.53 10.93
CA ASP A 71 18.75 4.49 11.52
C ASP A 71 18.11 3.78 12.70
N GLN A 72 16.95 4.25 13.14
CA GLN A 72 16.35 3.75 14.37
C GLN A 72 15.24 2.73 14.14
N ILE A 73 14.62 2.75 12.97
CA ILE A 73 13.52 1.85 12.66
C ILE A 73 13.86 1.07 11.40
N HIS A 74 13.70 -0.25 11.47
CA HIS A 74 13.92 -1.09 10.30
C HIS A 74 12.93 -0.71 9.20
N PHE A 75 13.41 -0.70 7.96
CA PHE A 75 12.57 -0.28 6.82
C PHE A 75 11.27 -1.08 6.70
N LEU A 76 11.36 -2.41 6.88
CA LEU A 76 10.16 -3.23 6.78
C LEU A 76 9.16 -2.93 7.88
N ASP A 77 9.62 -2.45 9.03
CA ASP A 77 8.71 -2.01 10.09
C ASP A 77 7.98 -0.73 9.70
N LEU A 78 8.65 0.16 8.96
CA LEU A 78 7.98 1.34 8.41
C LEU A 78 6.90 0.91 7.42
N ILE A 79 7.18 -0.10 6.61
CA ILE A 79 6.21 -0.63 5.66
C ILE A 79 4.98 -1.18 6.40
N VAL A 80 5.20 -1.92 7.49
CA VAL A 80 4.08 -2.46 8.26
C VAL A 80 3.21 -1.32 8.81
N LYS A 81 3.83 -0.30 9.35
CA LYS A 81 3.10 0.87 9.85
C LYS A 81 2.32 1.57 8.74
N GLY A 82 2.97 1.74 7.59
CA GLY A 82 2.33 2.39 6.45
C GLY A 82 1.17 1.58 5.91
N ASN A 83 1.31 0.26 5.89
CA ASN A 83 0.23 -0.61 5.44
C ASN A 83 -0.98 -0.52 6.36
N ASP A 84 -0.75 -0.40 7.66
CA ASP A 84 -1.85 -0.20 8.61
C ASP A 84 -2.56 1.11 8.33
N GLY A 85 -1.81 2.17 8.04
CA GLY A 85 -2.39 3.45 7.67
C GLY A 85 -3.22 3.36 6.41
N LEU A 86 -2.72 2.64 5.42
CA LEU A 86 -3.44 2.43 4.16
C LEU A 86 -4.74 1.66 4.38
N MET A 87 -4.70 0.59 5.18
CA MET A 87 -5.90 -0.18 5.47
C MET A 87 -6.94 0.67 6.18
N GLY A 88 -6.50 1.51 7.11
CA GLY A 88 -7.39 2.44 7.77
C GLY A 88 -8.01 3.44 6.80
N ALA A 89 -7.22 3.90 5.82
CA ALA A 89 -7.71 4.82 4.81
C ALA A 89 -8.81 4.19 3.96
N VAL A 90 -8.62 2.92 3.57
CA VAL A 90 -9.64 2.21 2.79
C VAL A 90 -10.96 2.13 3.56
N GLN A 91 -10.88 1.90 4.86
CA GLN A 91 -12.09 1.77 5.68
C GLN A 91 -12.79 3.10 5.91
N SER A 92 -12.03 4.19 6.05
CA SER A 92 -12.61 5.46 6.48
C SER A 92 -12.85 6.47 5.37
N PHE A 93 -12.35 6.20 4.17
CA PHE A 93 -12.45 7.17 3.07
C PHE A 93 -13.90 7.57 2.78
N GLY A 94 -14.82 6.62 2.81
CA GLY A 94 -16.22 6.88 2.47
C GLY A 94 -16.87 7.93 3.36
N ASP A 95 -16.42 8.03 4.61
CA ASP A 95 -16.99 8.97 5.57
C ASP A 95 -16.13 10.21 5.74
N SER A 96 -15.05 10.33 4.97
CA SER A 96 -14.06 11.40 5.19
C SER A 96 -14.45 12.72 4.56
N GLY A 97 -15.30 12.69 3.54
CA GLY A 97 -15.61 13.89 2.78
C GLY A 97 -14.52 14.28 1.77
N GLU A 98 -13.47 13.49 1.65
CA GLU A 98 -12.39 13.75 0.71
C GLU A 98 -12.76 13.29 -0.68
N ASP A 99 -12.24 13.99 -1.70
CA ASP A 99 -12.52 13.66 -3.09
C ASP A 99 -11.53 12.69 -3.70
N SER A 100 -10.29 12.71 -3.24
CA SER A 100 -9.22 11.90 -3.81
C SER A 100 -8.78 10.83 -2.82
N PHE A 101 -8.97 9.57 -3.19
CA PHE A 101 -8.51 8.47 -2.34
C PHE A 101 -7.00 8.51 -2.18
N SER A 102 -6.25 8.75 -3.27
CA SER A 102 -4.79 8.78 -3.19
C SER A 102 -4.28 9.84 -2.22
N ALA A 103 -4.86 11.03 -2.25
CA ALA A 103 -4.47 12.10 -1.33
C ALA A 103 -4.80 11.74 0.11
N TYR A 104 -5.99 11.18 0.32
CA TYR A 104 -6.41 10.77 1.65
C TYR A 104 -5.53 9.65 2.19
N ALA A 105 -5.25 8.66 1.35
CA ALA A 105 -4.39 7.53 1.73
C ALA A 105 -2.99 8.01 2.05
N THR A 106 -2.45 8.93 1.26
CA THR A 106 -1.12 9.48 1.51
C THR A 106 -1.05 10.09 2.91
N ALA A 107 -2.03 10.89 3.27
CA ALA A 107 -2.06 11.53 4.59
C ALA A 107 -2.15 10.48 5.70
N CYS A 108 -2.97 9.44 5.51
CA CYS A 108 -3.12 8.38 6.51
C CYS A 108 -1.82 7.60 6.68
N ILE A 109 -1.15 7.29 5.57
CA ILE A 109 0.11 6.55 5.61
C ILE A 109 1.19 7.38 6.29
N GLU A 110 1.29 8.65 5.92
CA GLU A 110 2.29 9.54 6.52
C GLU A 110 2.10 9.66 8.03
N ARG A 111 0.86 9.76 8.45
CA ARG A 111 0.54 9.85 9.88
C ARG A 111 0.90 8.55 10.61
N ALA A 112 0.66 7.42 9.97
CA ALA A 112 0.95 6.12 10.59
C ALA A 112 2.46 5.88 10.72
N ILE A 113 3.24 6.38 9.77
CA ILE A 113 4.70 6.20 9.77
C ILE A 113 5.40 7.19 10.69
N ALA A 114 4.84 8.37 10.84
CA ALA A 114 5.47 9.46 11.62
C ALA A 114 5.71 9.12 13.09
#